data_3995591c4ecdff09ae72415327839f7e
#
_entry.id   3995591c4ecdff09ae72415327839f7e
#
_cell.length_a   1.000
_cell.length_b   1.000
_cell.length_c   1.000
_cell.angle_alpha   90.00
_cell.angle_beta   90.00
_cell.angle_gamma   90.00
#
_symmetry.space_group_name_H-M   'P 1'
#
loop_
_entity.id
_entity.type
_entity.pdbx_description
1 polymer ?
#
loop_
_entity_poly.entity_id
_entity_poly.type
_entity_poly.pdbx_seq_one_letter_code
_entity_poly.pdbx_strand_id
1 'polypeptide(L)'
;MIIYSYLSNKLCNFTKNIMNISLPGDKEYEARPSIENKILRINLNENIYGTFVEIGAGQEVVRGFYRVGGASGTIAKSMSAYDRSFSDSIYGKDGEKRYVTQNRLDQMLDHEMNLLEQRISRDEFPNKFFFVYANTVATIDFVKKFKGHGWMGIRFQTNPNDEYSEIKLHVRFHQNEAKLQQ
;
A
#
# COMPACT_ATOMS: atom_id res chain seq x y z
N MET A 1 2.53 -11.36 24.47
CA MET A 1 3.79 -11.96 23.96
C MET A 1 3.59 -12.88 22.76
N ILE A 2 2.47 -13.60 22.62
CA ILE A 2 2.19 -14.53 21.51
C ILE A 2 1.82 -13.79 20.19
N ILE A 3 1.11 -12.69 20.25
CA ILE A 3 0.69 -11.90 19.07
C ILE A 3 1.89 -11.24 18.36
N TYR A 4 2.89 -10.81 19.12
CA TYR A 4 4.11 -10.20 18.56
C TYR A 4 4.97 -11.19 17.77
N SER A 5 5.04 -12.46 18.24
CA SER A 5 5.79 -13.51 17.54
C SER A 5 5.07 -13.99 16.27
N TYR A 6 3.73 -14.00 16.26
CA TYR A 6 2.93 -14.40 15.10
C TYR A 6 3.02 -13.38 13.96
N LEU A 7 2.90 -12.07 14.28
CA LEU A 7 3.06 -10.99 13.30
C LEU A 7 4.50 -10.90 12.77
N SER A 8 5.50 -11.11 13.64
CA SER A 8 6.91 -11.15 13.24
C SER A 8 7.20 -12.30 12.27
N ASN A 9 6.63 -13.49 12.50
CA ASN A 9 6.81 -14.63 11.62
C ASN A 9 6.09 -14.48 10.28
N LYS A 10 4.87 -13.94 10.25
CA LYS A 10 4.17 -13.65 9.00
C LYS A 10 4.88 -12.56 8.17
N LEU A 11 5.33 -11.50 8.82
CA LEU A 11 6.13 -10.46 8.16
C LEU A 11 7.45 -11.02 7.62
N CYS A 12 8.11 -11.90 8.39
CA CYS A 12 9.33 -12.56 7.98
C CYS A 12 9.12 -13.51 6.78
N ASN A 13 7.98 -14.20 6.71
CA ASN A 13 7.65 -15.06 5.58
C ASN A 13 7.27 -14.26 4.33
N PHE A 14 6.53 -13.16 4.48
CA PHE A 14 6.25 -12.22 3.38
C PHE A 14 7.55 -11.64 2.82
N THR A 15 8.47 -11.20 3.68
CA THR A 15 9.78 -10.71 3.25
C THR A 15 10.66 -11.81 2.66
N LYS A 16 10.61 -13.04 3.17
CA LYS A 16 11.34 -14.19 2.62
C LYS A 16 10.85 -14.57 1.22
N ASN A 17 9.54 -14.59 0.99
CA ASN A 17 8.98 -14.88 -0.34
C ASN A 17 9.31 -13.79 -1.37
N ILE A 18 9.44 -12.53 -0.93
CA ILE A 18 9.88 -11.41 -1.78
C ILE A 18 11.42 -11.44 -1.99
N MET A 19 12.18 -11.94 -1.01
CA MET A 19 13.65 -11.95 -1.05
C MET A 19 14.27 -13.10 -1.85
N ASN A 20 13.51 -14.14 -2.19
CA ASN A 20 14.04 -15.33 -2.86
C ASN A 20 14.21 -15.20 -4.38
N ILE A 21 13.97 -14.03 -4.96
CA ILE A 21 14.27 -13.77 -6.38
C ILE A 21 15.72 -13.26 -6.46
N SER A 22 16.65 -14.10 -6.90
CA SER A 22 18.01 -13.65 -7.25
C SER A 22 17.97 -12.86 -8.55
N LEU A 23 18.36 -11.59 -8.50
CA LEU A 23 18.52 -10.74 -9.68
C LEU A 23 19.91 -10.96 -10.29
N PRO A 24 20.05 -10.89 -11.63
CA PRO A 24 21.37 -10.91 -12.27
C PRO A 24 22.22 -9.75 -11.75
N GLY A 25 23.29 -10.05 -11.01
CA GLY A 25 24.20 -9.06 -10.45
C GLY A 25 24.25 -8.96 -8.92
N ASP A 26 23.45 -9.73 -8.19
CA ASP A 26 23.57 -9.84 -6.72
C ASP A 26 24.93 -10.47 -6.35
N LYS A 27 25.96 -9.63 -6.23
CA LYS A 27 27.19 -10.02 -5.52
C LYS A 27 26.93 -9.82 -4.02
N GLU A 28 27.27 -10.86 -3.25
CA GLU A 28 27.29 -10.93 -1.79
C GLU A 28 27.83 -9.65 -1.12
N TYR A 29 26.95 -8.71 -0.83
CA TYR A 29 27.18 -7.66 0.14
C TYR A 29 25.90 -7.50 0.94
N GLU A 30 25.96 -7.62 2.25
CA GLU A 30 24.86 -7.39 3.21
C GLU A 30 24.37 -5.92 3.24
N ALA A 31 24.50 -5.19 2.16
CA ALA A 31 23.89 -3.89 2.00
C ALA A 31 22.38 -4.04 1.85
N ARG A 32 21.61 -3.36 2.69
CA ARG A 32 20.15 -3.33 2.54
C ARG A 32 19.80 -2.94 1.10
N PRO A 33 18.96 -3.73 0.40
CA PRO A 33 18.63 -3.45 -0.98
C PRO A 33 17.99 -2.06 -1.11
N SER A 34 18.29 -1.36 -2.18
CA SER A 34 17.68 -0.05 -2.48
C SER A 34 16.16 -0.16 -2.59
N ILE A 35 15.46 0.98 -2.51
CA ILE A 35 14.00 1.02 -2.67
C ILE A 35 13.61 0.47 -4.04
N GLU A 36 14.33 0.86 -5.09
CA GLU A 36 14.10 0.40 -6.46
C GLU A 36 14.26 -1.13 -6.59
N ASN A 37 15.30 -1.69 -5.97
CA ASN A 37 15.50 -3.13 -5.97
C ASN A 37 14.38 -3.89 -5.24
N LYS A 38 13.87 -3.34 -4.14
CA LYS A 38 12.71 -3.91 -3.43
C LYS A 38 11.45 -3.87 -4.29
N ILE A 39 11.19 -2.74 -4.93
CA ILE A 39 10.05 -2.57 -5.83
C ILE A 39 10.16 -3.54 -7.02
N LEU A 40 11.33 -3.64 -7.65
CA LEU A 40 11.55 -4.54 -8.78
C LEU A 40 11.28 -6.01 -8.40
N ARG A 41 11.74 -6.44 -7.22
CA ARG A 41 11.45 -7.79 -6.71
C ARG A 41 9.95 -8.04 -6.53
N ILE A 42 9.20 -7.05 -6.07
CA ILE A 42 7.73 -7.15 -5.96
C ILE A 42 7.11 -7.23 -7.35
N ASN A 43 7.50 -6.33 -8.27
CA ASN A 43 6.96 -6.27 -9.62
C ASN A 43 7.24 -7.54 -10.45
N LEU A 44 8.36 -8.20 -10.21
CA LEU A 44 8.73 -9.45 -10.91
C LEU A 44 8.20 -10.71 -10.23
N ASN A 45 7.52 -10.60 -9.10
CA ASN A 45 6.91 -11.73 -8.43
C ASN A 45 5.51 -12.00 -9.01
N GLU A 46 5.42 -13.04 -9.83
CA GLU A 46 4.18 -13.40 -10.52
C GLU A 46 3.01 -13.76 -9.58
N ASN A 47 3.28 -14.02 -8.31
CA ASN A 47 2.24 -14.38 -7.34
C ASN A 47 1.66 -13.17 -6.61
N ILE A 48 2.31 -12.01 -6.61
CA ILE A 48 1.83 -10.79 -5.95
C ILE A 48 0.91 -10.02 -6.89
N TYR A 49 -0.31 -9.70 -6.43
CA TYR A 49 -1.27 -8.96 -7.24
C TYR A 49 -2.14 -8.05 -6.38
N GLY A 50 -2.28 -6.78 -6.74
CA GLY A 50 -3.02 -5.89 -5.89
C GLY A 50 -3.32 -4.51 -6.43
N THR A 51 -3.91 -3.71 -5.55
CA THR A 51 -4.41 -2.36 -5.84
C THR A 51 -3.69 -1.32 -4.99
N PHE A 52 -3.44 -0.16 -5.61
CA PHE A 52 -2.98 1.04 -4.92
C PHE A 52 -4.06 2.12 -4.96
N VAL A 53 -4.33 2.73 -3.79
CA VAL A 53 -5.24 3.87 -3.68
C VAL A 53 -4.58 4.97 -2.88
N GLU A 54 -4.43 6.12 -3.50
CA GLU A 54 -3.74 7.26 -2.91
C GLU A 54 -4.65 8.49 -2.93
N ILE A 55 -5.04 8.96 -1.73
CA ILE A 55 -5.93 10.11 -1.57
C ILE A 55 -5.15 11.32 -1.01
N GLY A 56 -5.37 12.47 -1.62
CA GLY A 56 -4.73 13.71 -1.24
C GLY A 56 -3.30 13.81 -1.74
N ALA A 57 -2.37 14.21 -0.88
CA ALA A 57 -0.99 14.52 -1.28
C ALA A 57 -0.05 13.32 -1.40
N GLY A 58 -0.44 12.14 -0.93
CA GLY A 58 0.40 10.94 -0.94
C GLY A 58 0.31 10.20 -2.28
N GLN A 59 0.94 10.68 -3.35
CA GLN A 59 0.79 10.19 -4.73
C GLN A 59 2.05 9.47 -5.27
N GLU A 60 3.05 9.22 -4.43
CA GLU A 60 4.38 8.81 -4.91
C GLU A 60 4.64 7.29 -4.79
N VAL A 61 3.85 6.56 -4.00
CA VAL A 61 4.15 5.13 -3.77
C VAL A 61 3.93 4.33 -5.05
N VAL A 62 2.73 4.38 -5.63
CA VAL A 62 2.45 3.66 -6.88
C VAL A 62 3.31 4.15 -8.04
N ARG A 63 3.61 5.45 -8.06
CA ARG A 63 4.50 6.03 -9.07
C ARG A 63 5.88 5.40 -9.03
N GLY A 64 6.41 5.11 -7.84
CA GLY A 64 7.67 4.38 -7.66
C GLY A 64 7.63 3.00 -8.35
N PHE A 65 6.53 2.26 -8.22
CA PHE A 65 6.34 0.97 -8.86
C PHE A 65 6.32 1.07 -10.39
N TYR A 66 5.63 2.06 -10.95
CA TYR A 66 5.61 2.28 -12.41
C TYR A 66 6.97 2.70 -12.95
N ARG A 67 7.71 3.54 -12.24
CA ARG A 67 9.02 4.03 -12.69
C ARG A 67 10.08 2.94 -12.75
N VAL A 68 10.04 1.98 -11.85
CA VAL A 68 10.96 0.84 -11.84
C VAL A 68 10.65 -0.12 -12.99
N GLY A 69 9.39 -0.23 -13.41
CA GLY A 69 8.95 -1.12 -14.47
C GLY A 69 8.59 -2.52 -13.98
N GLY A 70 8.10 -3.36 -14.90
CA GLY A 70 7.67 -4.74 -14.61
C GLY A 70 6.35 -4.86 -13.84
N ALA A 71 5.61 -3.77 -13.65
CA ALA A 71 4.43 -3.71 -12.77
C ALA A 71 3.16 -4.33 -13.38
N SER A 72 3.11 -4.67 -14.66
CA SER A 72 1.90 -5.12 -15.35
C SER A 72 1.31 -6.43 -14.81
N GLY A 73 2.14 -7.29 -14.22
CA GLY A 73 1.71 -8.55 -13.61
C GLY A 73 1.36 -8.44 -12.13
N THR A 74 1.61 -7.26 -11.51
CA THR A 74 1.50 -7.04 -10.06
C THR A 74 0.44 -6.02 -9.71
N ILE A 75 0.31 -4.94 -10.47
CA ILE A 75 -0.65 -3.87 -10.20
C ILE A 75 -1.93 -4.10 -10.99
N ALA A 76 -2.98 -4.54 -10.31
CA ALA A 76 -4.32 -4.67 -10.87
C ALA A 76 -4.92 -3.32 -11.24
N LYS A 77 -4.78 -2.36 -10.33
CA LYS A 77 -5.33 -1.02 -10.44
C LYS A 77 -4.55 -0.05 -9.58
N SER A 78 -4.41 1.18 -10.04
CA SER A 78 -4.10 2.30 -9.17
C SER A 78 -5.17 3.38 -9.33
N MET A 79 -5.52 4.04 -8.25
CA MET A 79 -6.52 5.07 -8.23
C MET A 79 -6.13 6.22 -7.29
N SER A 80 -6.52 7.42 -7.69
CA SER A 80 -6.45 8.62 -6.86
C SER A 80 -7.82 9.31 -6.87
N ALA A 81 -8.36 9.61 -5.69
CA ALA A 81 -9.56 10.40 -5.53
C ALA A 81 -9.21 11.66 -4.73
N TYR A 82 -8.99 12.77 -5.42
CA TYR A 82 -8.55 14.02 -4.81
C TYR A 82 -9.72 14.89 -4.31
N ASP A 83 -10.85 14.87 -5.03
CA ASP A 83 -12.06 15.58 -4.62
C ASP A 83 -12.80 14.84 -3.50
N ARG A 84 -13.27 15.60 -2.52
CA ARG A 84 -13.94 15.05 -1.33
C ARG A 84 -15.25 14.37 -1.68
N SER A 85 -16.08 15.02 -2.48
CA SER A 85 -17.39 14.50 -2.87
C SER A 85 -17.24 13.23 -3.70
N PHE A 86 -16.24 13.19 -4.55
CA PHE A 86 -15.90 12.00 -5.33
C PHE A 86 -15.42 10.86 -4.44
N SER A 87 -14.53 11.15 -3.48
CA SER A 87 -14.09 10.16 -2.48
C SER A 87 -15.25 9.61 -1.65
N ASP A 88 -16.21 10.48 -1.26
CA ASP A 88 -17.43 10.06 -0.54
C ASP A 88 -18.35 9.18 -1.38
N SER A 89 -18.39 9.40 -2.69
CA SER A 89 -19.22 8.58 -3.59
C SER A 89 -18.70 7.14 -3.74
N ILE A 90 -17.39 6.95 -3.53
CA ILE A 90 -16.75 5.63 -3.63
C ILE A 90 -16.72 4.92 -2.26
N TYR A 91 -16.26 5.60 -1.22
CA TYR A 91 -15.96 5.01 0.08
C TYR A 91 -17.01 5.29 1.16
N GLY A 92 -18.06 6.04 0.81
CA GLY A 92 -19.06 6.48 1.78
C GLY A 92 -18.65 7.77 2.50
N LYS A 93 -19.62 8.40 3.15
CA LYS A 93 -19.40 9.62 3.94
C LYS A 93 -18.78 9.25 5.28
N ASP A 94 -17.69 9.93 5.62
CA ASP A 94 -17.18 9.92 6.98
C ASP A 94 -17.91 11.00 7.79
N GLY A 95 -18.53 10.61 8.91
CA GLY A 95 -19.35 11.51 9.72
C GLY A 95 -18.61 12.74 10.28
N GLU A 96 -17.28 12.70 10.30
CA GLU A 96 -16.45 13.76 10.89
C GLU A 96 -16.05 14.89 9.93
N LYS A 97 -16.44 14.89 8.66
CA LYS A 97 -15.98 15.85 7.63
C LYS A 97 -14.45 15.92 7.46
N ARG A 98 -13.73 14.95 8.00
CA ARG A 98 -12.28 14.82 7.87
C ARG A 98 -11.96 13.62 6.99
N TYR A 99 -11.00 13.78 6.08
CA TYR A 99 -10.65 12.76 5.09
C TYR A 99 -9.31 12.08 5.37
N VAL A 100 -8.50 12.66 6.26
CA VAL A 100 -7.24 12.05 6.71
C VAL A 100 -7.48 11.43 8.08
N THR A 101 -8.15 10.29 8.08
CA THR A 101 -8.55 9.55 9.27
C THR A 101 -8.26 8.07 9.11
N GLN A 102 -8.15 7.36 10.23
CA GLN A 102 -8.06 5.90 10.21
C GLN A 102 -9.32 5.28 9.61
N ASN A 103 -10.49 5.80 9.95
CA ASN A 103 -11.76 5.30 9.43
C ASN A 103 -11.82 5.37 7.90
N ARG A 104 -11.37 6.48 7.29
CA ARG A 104 -11.26 6.59 5.83
C ARG A 104 -10.29 5.56 5.26
N LEU A 105 -9.14 5.34 5.90
CA LEU A 105 -8.20 4.31 5.49
C LEU A 105 -8.84 2.91 5.53
N ASP A 106 -9.58 2.59 6.59
CA ASP A 106 -10.26 1.30 6.73
C ASP A 106 -11.31 1.09 5.64
N GLN A 107 -12.14 2.09 5.36
CA GLN A 107 -13.11 2.07 4.26
C GLN A 107 -12.45 1.83 2.89
N MET A 108 -11.28 2.45 2.65
CA MET A 108 -10.53 2.25 1.41
C MET A 108 -10.01 0.82 1.31
N LEU A 109 -9.38 0.30 2.36
CA LEU A 109 -8.84 -1.06 2.39
C LEU A 109 -9.94 -2.10 2.19
N ASP A 110 -11.09 -1.94 2.85
CA ASP A 110 -12.25 -2.84 2.74
C ASP A 110 -12.83 -2.81 1.32
N HIS A 111 -13.11 -1.61 0.82
CA HIS A 111 -13.72 -1.45 -0.50
C HIS A 111 -12.85 -2.04 -1.61
N GLU A 112 -11.57 -1.72 -1.61
CA GLU A 112 -10.66 -2.12 -2.66
C GLU A 112 -10.32 -3.60 -2.62
N MET A 113 -10.25 -4.20 -1.44
CA MET A 113 -10.04 -5.64 -1.31
C MET A 113 -11.27 -6.41 -1.81
N ASN A 114 -12.48 -6.00 -1.39
CA ASN A 114 -13.72 -6.60 -1.85
C ASN A 114 -13.86 -6.48 -3.38
N LEU A 115 -13.52 -5.33 -3.94
CA LEU A 115 -13.57 -5.11 -5.39
C LEU A 115 -12.57 -5.99 -6.14
N LEU A 116 -11.37 -6.16 -5.60
CA LEU A 116 -10.33 -7.02 -6.19
C LEU A 116 -10.79 -8.48 -6.20
N GLU A 117 -11.32 -8.98 -5.08
CA GLU A 117 -11.83 -10.35 -4.95
C GLU A 117 -13.04 -10.64 -5.85
N GLN A 118 -13.94 -9.66 -6.02
CA GLN A 118 -15.07 -9.80 -6.91
C GLN A 118 -14.68 -9.87 -8.39
N ARG A 119 -13.57 -9.25 -8.78
CA ARG A 119 -13.17 -9.14 -10.18
C ARG A 119 -12.17 -10.19 -10.61
N ILE A 120 -11.38 -10.71 -9.69
CA ILE A 120 -10.30 -11.65 -9.97
C ILE A 120 -10.65 -13.00 -9.36
N SER A 121 -11.00 -13.95 -10.23
CA SER A 121 -11.34 -15.31 -9.82
C SER A 121 -10.14 -16.03 -9.22
N ARG A 122 -10.34 -16.64 -8.06
CA ARG A 122 -9.34 -17.52 -7.43
C ARG A 122 -9.11 -18.79 -8.22
N ASP A 123 -10.13 -19.26 -8.96
CA ASP A 123 -10.02 -20.45 -9.80
C ASP A 123 -9.11 -20.20 -11.01
N GLU A 124 -9.15 -18.99 -11.58
CA GLU A 124 -8.28 -18.60 -12.68
C GLU A 124 -6.86 -18.23 -12.21
N PHE A 125 -6.75 -17.74 -10.98
CA PHE A 125 -5.48 -17.27 -10.39
C PHE A 125 -5.18 -17.92 -9.03
N PRO A 126 -5.07 -19.26 -8.95
CA PRO A 126 -4.99 -19.97 -7.69
C PRO A 126 -3.70 -19.66 -6.87
N ASN A 127 -2.65 -19.21 -7.55
CA ASN A 127 -1.35 -18.91 -6.92
C ASN A 127 -1.17 -17.44 -6.54
N LYS A 128 -2.14 -16.56 -6.88
CA LYS A 128 -2.05 -15.14 -6.55
C LYS A 128 -2.38 -14.90 -5.08
N PHE A 129 -1.57 -14.14 -4.40
CA PHE A 129 -1.90 -13.55 -3.11
C PHE A 129 -2.10 -12.04 -3.27
N PHE A 130 -3.22 -11.60 -2.72
CA PHE A 130 -3.71 -10.25 -2.95
C PHE A 130 -3.17 -9.27 -1.92
N PHE A 131 -3.00 -8.03 -2.36
CA PHE A 131 -2.75 -6.91 -1.47
C PHE A 131 -3.57 -5.68 -1.89
N VAL A 132 -3.84 -4.83 -0.92
CA VAL A 132 -4.32 -3.46 -1.13
C VAL A 132 -3.43 -2.54 -0.32
N TYR A 133 -2.82 -1.59 -0.99
CA TYR A 133 -2.18 -0.44 -0.34
C TYR A 133 -3.09 0.77 -0.45
N ALA A 134 -3.31 1.45 0.67
CA ALA A 134 -4.08 2.69 0.70
C ALA A 134 -3.38 3.75 1.54
N ASN A 135 -3.51 5.00 1.12
CA ASN A 135 -3.12 6.14 1.93
C ASN A 135 -4.10 7.31 1.80
N THR A 136 -4.17 8.12 2.83
CA THR A 136 -4.84 9.42 2.82
C THR A 136 -3.94 10.41 3.52
N VAL A 137 -3.52 11.47 2.80
CA VAL A 137 -2.46 12.38 3.23
C VAL A 137 -2.89 13.83 3.03
N ALA A 138 -2.68 14.65 4.06
CA ALA A 138 -2.74 16.10 3.98
C ALA A 138 -1.37 16.70 4.28
N THR A 139 -0.91 17.58 3.41
CA THR A 139 0.27 18.41 3.64
C THR A 139 -0.08 19.59 4.55
N ILE A 140 0.90 20.40 4.87
CA ILE A 140 0.72 21.59 5.68
C ILE A 140 -0.34 22.52 5.08
N ASP A 141 -1.28 22.98 5.91
CA ASP A 141 -2.23 24.03 5.56
C ASP A 141 -1.63 25.40 5.91
N PHE A 142 -1.36 26.20 4.91
CA PHE A 142 -0.77 27.52 5.09
C PHE A 142 -1.68 28.51 5.83
N VAL A 143 -2.99 28.35 5.73
CA VAL A 143 -3.97 29.22 6.38
C VAL A 143 -4.13 28.84 7.85
N LYS A 144 -4.29 27.57 8.14
CA LYS A 144 -4.59 27.05 9.47
C LYS A 144 -3.36 26.60 10.26
N LYS A 145 -2.18 26.63 9.66
CA LYS A 145 -0.88 26.21 10.24
C LYS A 145 -0.90 24.79 10.81
N PHE A 146 -1.75 23.90 10.28
CA PHE A 146 -1.71 22.50 10.66
C PHE A 146 -0.46 21.82 10.10
N LYS A 147 0.20 21.03 10.92
CA LYS A 147 1.27 20.15 10.45
C LYS A 147 0.68 19.06 9.57
N GLY A 148 1.35 18.75 8.45
CA GLY A 148 0.96 17.68 7.58
C GLY A 148 1.00 16.33 8.30
N HIS A 149 0.06 15.47 7.95
CA HIS A 149 -0.01 14.11 8.47
C HIS A 149 -0.71 13.18 7.46
N GLY A 150 -0.57 11.90 7.65
CA GLY A 150 -1.25 10.91 6.83
C GLY A 150 -1.54 9.62 7.58
N TRP A 151 -2.53 8.91 7.10
CA TRP A 151 -2.78 7.53 7.42
C TRP A 151 -2.41 6.69 6.19
N MET A 152 -1.69 5.62 6.40
CA MET A 152 -1.34 4.66 5.35
C MET A 152 -1.48 3.25 5.87
N GLY A 153 -1.86 2.34 5.00
CA GLY A 153 -2.03 0.95 5.36
C GLY A 153 -1.86 0.02 4.19
N ILE A 154 -1.56 -1.20 4.53
CA ILE A 154 -1.54 -2.31 3.60
C ILE A 154 -2.28 -3.48 4.21
N ARG A 155 -3.21 -4.06 3.44
CA ARG A 155 -3.86 -5.34 3.70
C ARG A 155 -3.31 -6.34 2.70
N PHE A 156 -2.88 -7.51 3.15
CA PHE A 156 -2.18 -8.46 2.28
C PHE A 156 -2.32 -9.90 2.76
N GLN A 157 -2.15 -10.82 1.83
CA GLN A 157 -1.99 -12.24 2.10
C GLN A 157 -0.52 -12.64 2.03
N THR A 158 -0.13 -13.69 2.73
CA THR A 158 1.20 -14.31 2.64
C THR A 158 1.18 -15.56 1.76
N ASN A 159 0.03 -16.18 1.60
CA ASN A 159 -0.27 -17.25 0.66
C ASN A 159 -1.68 -17.06 0.10
N PRO A 160 -2.04 -17.69 -1.02
CA PRO A 160 -3.29 -17.44 -1.75
C PRO A 160 -4.58 -17.62 -0.92
N ASN A 161 -4.59 -18.53 0.04
CA ASN A 161 -5.76 -18.90 0.84
C ASN A 161 -5.66 -18.44 2.30
N ASP A 162 -4.63 -17.66 2.64
CA ASP A 162 -4.49 -17.13 4.00
C ASP A 162 -5.52 -16.04 4.27
N GLU A 163 -5.87 -15.89 5.55
CA GLU A 163 -6.53 -14.69 6.03
C GLU A 163 -5.66 -13.45 5.81
N TYR A 164 -6.30 -12.31 5.63
CA TYR A 164 -5.59 -11.05 5.46
C TYR A 164 -4.88 -10.60 6.73
N SER A 165 -3.67 -10.12 6.54
CA SER A 165 -2.93 -9.37 7.55
C SER A 165 -2.99 -7.88 7.22
N GLU A 166 -2.98 -7.02 8.23
CA GLU A 166 -2.98 -5.57 8.05
C GLU A 166 -1.85 -4.90 8.82
N ILE A 167 -1.32 -3.85 8.20
CA ILE A 167 -0.43 -2.88 8.85
C ILE A 167 -1.02 -1.50 8.59
N LYS A 168 -1.25 -0.73 9.66
CA LYS A 168 -1.75 0.65 9.59
C LYS A 168 -0.80 1.57 10.34
N LEU A 169 -0.48 2.71 9.74
CA LEU A 169 0.45 3.68 10.28
C LEU A 169 -0.17 5.08 10.24
N HIS A 170 -0.06 5.80 11.35
CA HIS A 170 -0.29 7.24 11.37
C HIS A 170 1.05 7.96 11.32
N VAL A 171 1.28 8.74 10.29
CA VAL A 171 2.52 9.46 10.04
C VAL A 171 2.30 10.95 10.23
N ARG A 172 3.21 11.60 10.94
CA ARG A 172 3.28 13.07 11.07
C ARG A 172 4.54 13.56 10.39
N PHE A 173 4.40 14.59 9.57
CA PHE A 173 5.55 15.15 8.87
C PHE A 173 6.30 16.14 9.76
N HIS A 174 7.62 16.01 9.79
CA HIS A 174 8.49 16.94 10.51
C HIS A 174 8.81 18.18 9.69
N GLN A 175 8.83 18.04 8.37
CA GLN A 175 9.10 19.15 7.45
C GLN A 175 7.96 20.17 7.46
N ASN A 176 8.33 21.45 7.30
CA ASN A 176 7.37 22.55 7.28
C ASN A 176 7.07 23.06 5.86
N GLU A 177 7.59 22.41 4.82
CA GLU A 177 7.36 22.75 3.42
C GLU A 177 6.49 21.67 2.76
N ALA A 178 5.40 22.09 2.11
CA ALA A 178 4.45 21.17 1.49
C ALA A 178 5.10 20.23 0.47
N LYS A 179 6.00 20.75 -0.37
CA LYS A 179 6.73 19.96 -1.38
C LYS A 179 7.65 18.87 -0.82
N LEU A 180 8.06 18.99 0.46
CA LEU A 180 8.88 17.98 1.14
C LEU A 180 8.05 16.97 1.91
N GLN A 181 6.72 17.14 1.91
CA GLN A 181 5.76 16.27 2.58
C GLN A 181 5.01 15.34 1.62
N GLN A 182 5.31 15.45 0.32
CA GLN A 182 4.71 14.63 -0.74
C GLN A 182 5.53 13.38 -1.07
#